data_9cae2dcdde4a5d6c5f30c51e6e8bbd8c
#
_entry.id   9cae2dcdde4a5d6c5f30c51e6e8bbd8c
#
_cell.length_a   1.000
_cell.length_b   1.000
_cell.length_c   1.000
_cell.angle_alpha   90.00
_cell.angle_beta   90.00
_cell.angle_gamma   90.00
#
_symmetry.space_group_name_H-M   'P 1'
#
loop_
_entity.id
_entity.type
_entity.pdbx_description
1 polymer ?
#
loop_
_entity_poly.entity_id
_entity_poly.type
_entity_poly.pdbx_seq_one_letter_code
_entity_poly.pdbx_strand_id
1 'polypeptide(L)'
;RIYLFDSSSRELFYHRGDEGLSYVDTGEELEDFLDEFPEKLLQRKSAYHKALESNPRLSPKEFYESIELMVLIIDDTDELAERCSGTQKAMAGCLALAAETGCGIIATVQSMKSKGYDEVTKFFKTTTEGILLGNPGSSSVFPAVSARNLPVMGEGLLYHGGEFERVLLPGFEMTQEEG
;
A
#
# COMPACT_ATOMS: atom_id res chain seq x y z
N ARG A 1 6.02 -12.91 2.26
CA ARG A 1 4.87 -13.04 1.38
C ARG A 1 4.45 -11.67 0.84
N ILE A 2 4.30 -11.53 -0.47
CA ILE A 2 3.86 -10.28 -1.13
C ILE A 2 2.49 -10.52 -1.77
N TYR A 3 1.59 -9.56 -1.59
CA TYR A 3 0.33 -9.45 -2.30
C TYR A 3 0.41 -8.21 -3.18
N LEU A 4 0.19 -8.37 -4.48
CA LEU A 4 0.29 -7.30 -5.45
C LEU A 4 -1.07 -7.14 -6.14
N PHE A 5 -1.73 -6.01 -5.89
CA PHE A 5 -2.85 -5.55 -6.70
C PHE A 5 -2.28 -4.68 -7.83
N ASP A 6 -2.45 -5.14 -9.05
CA ASP A 6 -2.03 -4.41 -10.26
C ASP A 6 -3.23 -3.70 -10.89
N SER A 7 -2.98 -2.50 -11.39
CA SER A 7 -4.00 -1.69 -12.09
C SER A 7 -4.33 -2.27 -13.46
N SER A 8 -5.35 -1.71 -14.13
CA SER A 8 -5.75 -2.11 -15.48
C SER A 8 -4.67 -1.86 -16.54
N SER A 9 -3.69 -1.01 -16.23
CA SER A 9 -2.50 -0.80 -17.08
C SER A 9 -1.59 -2.02 -17.13
N ARG A 10 -1.64 -2.89 -16.10
CA ARG A 10 -0.84 -4.12 -15.97
C ARG A 10 0.65 -3.89 -16.11
N GLU A 11 1.13 -2.77 -15.62
CA GLU A 11 2.56 -2.43 -15.71
C GLU A 11 3.44 -3.38 -14.90
N LEU A 12 2.86 -4.05 -13.90
CA LEU A 12 3.55 -5.01 -13.04
C LEU A 12 3.27 -6.48 -13.40
N PHE A 13 2.60 -6.72 -14.55
CA PHE A 13 2.19 -8.06 -14.99
C PHE A 13 3.36 -9.06 -15.13
N TYR A 14 4.56 -8.58 -15.43
CA TYR A 14 5.75 -9.44 -15.55
C TYR A 14 6.15 -10.10 -14.23
N HIS A 15 5.62 -9.66 -13.10
CA HIS A 15 5.80 -10.31 -11.79
C HIS A 15 4.78 -11.43 -11.53
N ARG A 16 3.80 -11.61 -12.42
CA ARG A 16 2.82 -12.69 -12.26
C ARG A 16 3.51 -14.04 -12.36
N GLY A 17 3.45 -14.82 -11.29
CA GLY A 17 4.09 -16.13 -11.17
C GLY A 17 5.40 -16.12 -10.39
N ASP A 18 5.87 -14.98 -9.92
CA ASP A 18 7.03 -14.92 -9.04
C ASP A 18 6.77 -15.70 -7.73
N GLU A 19 7.78 -16.41 -7.27
CA GLU A 19 7.67 -17.18 -6.02
C GLU A 19 7.44 -16.26 -4.83
N GLY A 20 6.46 -16.61 -4.00
CA GLY A 20 6.12 -15.81 -2.82
C GLY A 20 5.23 -14.62 -3.08
N LEU A 21 4.82 -14.37 -4.33
CA LEU A 21 3.93 -13.29 -4.73
C LEU A 21 2.54 -13.83 -5.08
N SER A 22 1.51 -13.21 -4.53
CA SER A 22 0.10 -13.38 -4.93
C SER A 22 -0.32 -12.16 -5.76
N TYR A 23 -0.53 -12.38 -7.05
CA TYR A 23 -0.89 -11.34 -8.00
C TYR A 23 -2.41 -11.25 -8.15
N VAL A 24 -2.95 -10.04 -8.16
CA VAL A 24 -4.39 -9.74 -8.21
C VAL A 24 -4.65 -8.67 -9.26
N ASP A 25 -5.26 -9.05 -10.40
CA ASP A 25 -5.63 -8.11 -11.47
C ASP A 25 -7.04 -8.32 -12.03
N THR A 26 -7.70 -9.42 -11.67
CA THR A 26 -9.06 -9.74 -12.10
C THR A 26 -10.07 -9.63 -10.96
N GLY A 27 -11.37 -9.58 -11.30
CA GLY A 27 -12.43 -9.58 -10.29
C GLY A 27 -12.47 -10.88 -9.47
N GLU A 28 -12.22 -12.03 -10.11
CA GLU A 28 -12.18 -13.33 -9.44
C GLU A 28 -11.01 -13.40 -8.45
N GLU A 29 -9.81 -12.98 -8.88
CA GLU A 29 -8.64 -12.93 -7.99
C GLU A 29 -8.82 -11.94 -6.84
N LEU A 30 -9.56 -10.85 -7.05
CA LEU A 30 -9.90 -9.90 -5.99
C LEU A 30 -10.89 -10.50 -4.97
N GLU A 31 -11.88 -11.27 -5.43
CA GLU A 31 -12.80 -11.98 -4.54
C GLU A 31 -12.05 -13.02 -3.70
N ASP A 32 -11.20 -13.82 -4.31
CA ASP A 32 -10.34 -14.80 -3.62
C ASP A 32 -9.42 -14.10 -2.59
N PHE A 33 -8.83 -12.96 -2.98
CA PHE A 33 -8.01 -12.17 -2.07
C PHE A 33 -8.79 -11.64 -0.87
N LEU A 34 -10.01 -11.14 -1.08
CA LEU A 34 -10.86 -10.62 -0.01
C LEU A 34 -11.34 -11.70 0.96
N ASP A 35 -11.40 -12.94 0.52
CA ASP A 35 -11.74 -14.08 1.36
C ASP A 35 -10.51 -14.59 2.14
N GLU A 36 -9.38 -14.82 1.47
CA GLU A 36 -8.21 -15.45 2.08
C GLU A 36 -7.32 -14.50 2.91
N PHE A 37 -7.11 -13.27 2.43
CA PHE A 37 -6.15 -12.37 3.06
C PHE A 37 -6.55 -11.95 4.48
N PRO A 38 -7.81 -11.58 4.77
CA PRO A 38 -8.25 -11.32 6.13
C PRO A 38 -8.05 -12.50 7.09
N GLU A 39 -8.26 -13.73 6.61
CA GLU A 39 -8.03 -14.92 7.44
C GLU A 39 -6.56 -15.06 7.86
N LYS A 40 -5.63 -14.80 6.93
CA LYS A 40 -4.19 -14.82 7.23
C LYS A 40 -3.80 -13.73 8.22
N LEU A 41 -4.38 -12.53 8.09
CA LEU A 41 -4.17 -11.45 9.05
C LEU A 41 -4.72 -11.80 10.44
N LEU A 42 -5.89 -12.42 10.53
CA LEU A 42 -6.46 -12.90 11.79
C LEU A 42 -5.62 -14.00 12.44
N GLN A 43 -5.03 -14.90 11.64
CA GLN A 43 -4.08 -15.90 12.12
C GLN A 43 -2.84 -15.24 12.72
N ARG A 44 -2.28 -14.20 12.09
CA ARG A 44 -1.16 -13.41 12.63
C ARG A 44 -1.52 -12.75 13.97
N LYS A 45 -2.71 -12.13 14.03
CA LYS A 45 -3.23 -11.51 15.26
C LYS A 45 -3.40 -12.54 16.38
N SER A 46 -3.95 -13.71 16.06
CA SER A 46 -4.10 -14.82 17.02
C SER A 46 -2.74 -15.35 17.52
N ALA A 47 -1.76 -15.46 16.61
CA ALA A 47 -0.41 -15.86 16.98
C ALA A 47 0.26 -14.87 17.94
N TYR A 48 0.08 -13.56 17.71
CA TYR A 48 0.54 -12.52 18.65
C TYR A 48 -0.11 -12.66 20.02
N HIS A 49 -1.44 -12.81 20.08
CA HIS A 49 -2.14 -12.99 21.37
C HIS A 49 -1.64 -14.23 22.13
N LYS A 50 -1.39 -15.33 21.42
CA LYS A 50 -0.82 -16.53 22.02
C LYS A 50 0.61 -16.30 22.53
N ALA A 51 1.42 -15.53 21.83
CA ALA A 51 2.77 -15.18 22.28
C ALA A 51 2.76 -14.33 23.57
N LEU A 52 1.74 -13.46 23.74
CA LEU A 52 1.55 -12.67 24.95
C LEU A 52 1.29 -13.53 26.19
N GLU A 53 0.72 -14.73 26.06
CA GLU A 53 0.54 -15.67 27.19
C GLU A 53 1.88 -16.07 27.81
N SER A 54 2.92 -16.18 26.96
CA SER A 54 4.29 -16.56 27.39
C SER A 54 5.16 -15.33 27.69
N ASN A 55 4.91 -14.20 27.04
CA ASN A 55 5.63 -12.94 27.23
C ASN A 55 4.67 -11.74 27.25
N PRO A 56 4.07 -11.39 28.41
CA PRO A 56 3.09 -10.31 28.49
C PRO A 56 3.63 -8.90 28.17
N ARG A 57 4.95 -8.75 28.02
CA ARG A 57 5.60 -7.47 27.70
C ARG A 57 6.01 -7.37 26.21
N LEU A 58 5.73 -8.40 25.42
CA LEU A 58 6.06 -8.43 24.01
C LEU A 58 5.27 -7.35 23.26
N SER A 59 5.97 -6.42 22.64
CA SER A 59 5.32 -5.39 21.83
C SER A 59 4.85 -5.96 20.47
N PRO A 60 3.80 -5.41 19.86
CA PRO A 60 3.38 -5.83 18.51
C PRO A 60 4.53 -5.72 17.49
N LYS A 61 5.29 -4.63 17.55
CA LYS A 61 6.43 -4.40 16.66
C LYS A 61 7.45 -5.53 16.76
N GLU A 62 7.95 -5.84 17.95
CA GLU A 62 8.93 -6.91 18.16
C GLU A 62 8.40 -8.26 17.66
N PHE A 63 7.13 -8.56 17.88
CA PHE A 63 6.53 -9.81 17.43
C PHE A 63 6.46 -9.87 15.91
N TYR A 64 5.88 -8.86 15.26
CA TYR A 64 5.68 -8.89 13.81
C TYR A 64 6.98 -8.76 13.02
N GLU A 65 8.03 -8.14 13.57
CA GLU A 65 9.37 -8.13 12.99
C GLU A 65 10.08 -9.49 13.12
N SER A 66 9.66 -10.35 14.05
CA SER A 66 10.26 -11.68 14.27
C SER A 66 9.66 -12.80 13.41
N ILE A 67 8.56 -12.56 12.75
CA ILE A 67 7.87 -13.54 11.90
C ILE A 67 8.00 -13.17 10.41
N GLU A 68 7.49 -14.03 9.53
CA GLU A 68 7.53 -13.78 8.09
C GLU A 68 6.98 -12.40 7.72
N LEU A 69 7.76 -11.63 6.97
CA LEU A 69 7.32 -10.35 6.44
C LEU A 69 6.15 -10.55 5.47
N MET A 70 5.11 -9.76 5.66
CA MET A 70 3.96 -9.69 4.76
C MET A 70 3.82 -8.27 4.24
N VAL A 71 3.67 -8.11 2.93
CA VAL A 71 3.54 -6.80 2.28
C VAL A 71 2.38 -6.84 1.29
N LEU A 72 1.53 -5.83 1.33
CA LEU A 72 0.51 -5.54 0.35
C LEU A 72 0.96 -4.35 -0.49
N ILE A 73 1.08 -4.55 -1.79
CA ILE A 73 1.39 -3.50 -2.78
C ILE A 73 0.12 -3.24 -3.58
N ILE A 74 -0.27 -1.97 -3.67
CA ILE A 74 -1.46 -1.53 -4.41
C ILE A 74 -1.01 -0.51 -5.45
N ASP A 75 -1.09 -0.89 -6.72
CA ASP A 75 -0.92 0.04 -7.82
C ASP A 75 -2.28 0.68 -8.16
N ASP A 76 -2.38 2.00 -7.96
CA ASP A 76 -3.59 2.83 -8.11
C ASP A 76 -4.74 2.49 -7.13
N THR A 77 -4.73 3.18 -5.98
CA THR A 77 -5.78 3.03 -4.95
C THR A 77 -7.17 3.44 -5.42
N ASP A 78 -7.28 4.36 -6.38
CA ASP A 78 -8.56 4.80 -6.91
C ASP A 78 -9.19 3.70 -7.76
N GLU A 79 -8.38 2.98 -8.54
CA GLU A 79 -8.86 1.82 -9.28
C GLU A 79 -9.26 0.66 -8.36
N LEU A 80 -8.48 0.40 -7.30
CA LEU A 80 -8.88 -0.56 -6.28
C LEU A 80 -10.24 -0.21 -5.68
N ALA A 81 -10.46 1.06 -5.33
CA ALA A 81 -11.73 1.53 -4.77
C ALA A 81 -12.90 1.35 -5.75
N GLU A 82 -12.68 1.58 -7.05
CA GLU A 82 -13.68 1.36 -8.11
C GLU A 82 -14.01 -0.14 -8.25
N ARG A 83 -13.02 -1.01 -8.30
CA ARG A 83 -13.22 -2.46 -8.37
C ARG A 83 -13.92 -3.03 -7.13
N CYS A 84 -13.66 -2.44 -5.98
CA CYS A 84 -14.32 -2.77 -4.71
C CYS A 84 -15.66 -2.04 -4.50
N SER A 85 -16.31 -1.47 -5.50
CA SER A 85 -17.47 -0.60 -5.33
C SER A 85 -18.60 -1.19 -4.47
N GLY A 86 -18.78 -2.51 -4.46
CA GLY A 86 -19.71 -3.25 -3.60
C GLY A 86 -19.14 -3.66 -2.23
N THR A 87 -17.81 -3.65 -2.06
CA THR A 87 -17.09 -4.25 -0.92
C THR A 87 -16.09 -3.27 -0.26
N GLN A 88 -16.21 -1.97 -0.52
CA GLN A 88 -15.25 -0.94 -0.03
C GLN A 88 -15.03 -0.98 1.49
N LYS A 89 -16.09 -1.23 2.27
CA LYS A 89 -15.97 -1.36 3.72
C LYS A 89 -15.17 -2.60 4.13
N ALA A 90 -15.35 -3.71 3.42
CA ALA A 90 -14.60 -4.93 3.67
C ALA A 90 -13.11 -4.71 3.35
N MET A 91 -12.81 -4.08 2.20
CA MET A 91 -11.44 -3.74 1.83
C MET A 91 -10.80 -2.76 2.83
N ALA A 92 -11.48 -1.69 3.23
CA ALA A 92 -10.96 -0.75 4.22
C ALA A 92 -10.73 -1.43 5.59
N GLY A 93 -11.62 -2.34 6.00
CA GLY A 93 -11.44 -3.16 7.19
C GLY A 93 -10.23 -4.09 7.08
N CYS A 94 -10.00 -4.66 5.90
CA CYS A 94 -8.87 -5.50 5.59
C CYS A 94 -7.54 -4.71 5.67
N LEU A 95 -7.50 -3.50 5.10
CA LEU A 95 -6.34 -2.59 5.18
C LEU A 95 -6.02 -2.19 6.63
N ALA A 96 -7.05 -1.87 7.43
CA ALA A 96 -6.88 -1.55 8.83
C ALA A 96 -6.32 -2.74 9.62
N LEU A 97 -6.84 -3.94 9.40
CA LEU A 97 -6.34 -5.17 10.02
C LEU A 97 -4.91 -5.48 9.58
N ALA A 98 -4.56 -5.24 8.31
CA ALA A 98 -3.21 -5.40 7.79
C ALA A 98 -2.21 -4.50 8.56
N ALA A 99 -2.54 -3.21 8.72
CA ALA A 99 -1.73 -2.28 9.50
C ALA A 99 -1.57 -2.72 10.97
N GLU A 100 -2.66 -3.19 11.61
CA GLU A 100 -2.61 -3.68 13.00
C GLU A 100 -1.75 -4.94 13.18
N THR A 101 -1.60 -5.74 12.14
CA THR A 101 -0.92 -7.06 12.20
C THR A 101 0.49 -7.04 11.61
N GLY A 102 1.09 -5.86 11.46
CA GLY A 102 2.45 -5.68 10.97
C GLY A 102 2.63 -6.09 9.49
N CYS A 103 1.55 -6.04 8.71
CA CYS A 103 1.64 -6.12 7.26
C CYS A 103 2.04 -4.74 6.72
N GLY A 104 3.14 -4.66 5.96
CA GLY A 104 3.52 -3.44 5.27
C GLY A 104 2.51 -3.13 4.16
N ILE A 105 2.15 -1.87 3.98
CA ILE A 105 1.28 -1.44 2.88
C ILE A 105 2.02 -0.38 2.08
N ILE A 106 2.20 -0.65 0.78
CA ILE A 106 2.77 0.29 -0.19
C ILE A 106 1.68 0.56 -1.23
N ALA A 107 1.32 1.82 -1.44
CA ALA A 107 0.26 2.16 -2.37
C ALA A 107 0.60 3.37 -3.22
N THR A 108 0.21 3.36 -4.49
CA THR A 108 0.24 4.54 -5.34
C THR A 108 -1.14 5.20 -5.41
N VAL A 109 -1.15 6.52 -5.47
CA VAL A 109 -2.37 7.34 -5.54
C VAL A 109 -2.21 8.38 -6.65
N GLN A 110 -3.11 8.40 -7.60
CA GLN A 110 -3.17 9.47 -8.60
C GLN A 110 -4.03 10.62 -8.06
N SER A 111 -3.39 11.63 -7.47
CA SER A 111 -4.07 12.72 -6.76
C SER A 111 -5.13 13.48 -7.57
N MET A 112 -5.04 13.49 -8.90
CA MET A 112 -5.99 14.17 -9.79
C MET A 112 -7.31 13.41 -9.98
N LYS A 113 -7.34 12.11 -9.70
CA LYS A 113 -8.53 11.25 -9.85
C LYS A 113 -9.26 11.02 -8.54
N SER A 114 -8.53 11.05 -7.42
CA SER A 114 -9.08 10.71 -6.11
C SER A 114 -10.15 11.70 -5.67
N LYS A 115 -11.40 11.25 -5.66
CA LYS A 115 -12.54 12.03 -5.16
C LYS A 115 -12.58 12.11 -3.63
N GLY A 116 -11.79 11.26 -2.95
CA GLY A 116 -11.55 11.31 -1.52
C GLY A 116 -12.74 10.98 -0.62
N TYR A 117 -13.79 10.37 -1.15
CA TYR A 117 -15.05 10.10 -0.42
C TYR A 117 -15.28 8.61 -0.12
N ASP A 118 -14.58 7.70 -0.82
CA ASP A 118 -14.70 6.27 -0.57
C ASP A 118 -13.93 5.81 0.67
N GLU A 119 -14.27 4.64 1.20
CA GLU A 119 -13.70 4.13 2.44
C GLU A 119 -12.22 3.72 2.28
N VAL A 120 -11.79 3.29 1.09
CA VAL A 120 -10.41 2.93 0.80
C VAL A 120 -9.53 4.20 0.80
N THR A 121 -9.94 5.24 0.08
CA THR A 121 -9.24 6.53 0.08
C THR A 121 -9.20 7.16 1.48
N LYS A 122 -10.27 7.05 2.27
CA LYS A 122 -10.28 7.52 3.67
C LYS A 122 -9.22 6.83 4.52
N PHE A 123 -8.99 5.53 4.31
CA PHE A 123 -7.92 4.82 5.01
C PHE A 123 -6.55 5.45 4.72
N PHE A 124 -6.23 5.71 3.44
CA PHE A 124 -4.94 6.30 3.07
C PHE A 124 -4.76 7.76 3.50
N LYS A 125 -5.84 8.51 3.72
CA LYS A 125 -5.77 9.86 4.32
C LYS A 125 -5.23 9.89 5.74
N THR A 126 -5.21 8.76 6.41
CA THR A 126 -4.64 8.63 7.76
C THR A 126 -3.15 8.28 7.72
N THR A 127 -2.57 8.09 6.54
CA THR A 127 -1.14 7.79 6.43
C THR A 127 -0.29 8.95 6.88
N THR A 128 0.82 8.64 7.53
CA THR A 128 1.78 9.61 8.06
C THR A 128 3.09 9.63 7.29
N GLU A 129 3.22 8.76 6.30
CA GLU A 129 4.44 8.61 5.51
C GLU A 129 4.11 8.38 4.02
N GLY A 130 4.92 8.95 3.15
CA GLY A 130 4.81 8.72 1.72
C GLY A 130 5.68 9.66 0.92
N ILE A 131 5.77 9.42 -0.38
CA ILE A 131 6.55 10.24 -1.31
C ILE A 131 5.62 10.91 -2.32
N LEU A 132 5.69 12.22 -2.37
CA LEU A 132 5.00 13.03 -3.37
C LEU A 132 5.87 13.17 -4.61
N LEU A 133 5.35 12.76 -5.76
CA LEU A 133 6.04 12.82 -7.05
C LEU A 133 5.40 13.87 -7.96
N GLY A 134 6.22 14.68 -8.63
CA GLY A 134 5.75 15.66 -9.60
C GLY A 134 4.86 16.75 -9.01
N ASN A 135 3.90 17.24 -9.81
CA ASN A 135 2.91 18.22 -9.38
C ASN A 135 1.56 17.55 -9.12
N PRO A 136 1.20 17.28 -7.87
CA PRO A 136 -0.03 16.60 -7.54
C PRO A 136 -1.28 17.49 -7.69
N GLY A 137 -1.12 18.77 -8.00
CA GLY A 137 -2.23 19.74 -7.89
C GLY A 137 -2.69 19.85 -6.44
N SER A 138 -3.90 19.39 -6.16
CA SER A 138 -4.42 19.24 -4.79
C SER A 138 -4.35 17.75 -4.41
N SER A 139 -3.38 17.37 -3.57
CA SER A 139 -3.36 16.02 -2.99
C SER A 139 -4.52 15.83 -2.02
N SER A 140 -5.21 14.69 -2.11
CA SER A 140 -6.22 14.31 -1.10
C SER A 140 -5.59 13.57 0.09
N VAL A 141 -4.35 13.12 -0.03
CA VAL A 141 -3.65 12.31 0.98
C VAL A 141 -2.67 13.15 1.80
N PHE A 142 -1.90 14.03 1.16
CA PHE A 142 -0.88 14.85 1.83
C PHE A 142 -1.29 16.32 1.95
N PRO A 143 -0.72 17.05 2.92
CA PRO A 143 -0.90 18.50 3.00
C PRO A 143 -0.48 19.20 1.71
N ALA A 144 -1.08 20.36 1.46
CA ALA A 144 -0.76 21.15 0.27
C ALA A 144 0.70 21.62 0.28
N VAL A 145 1.38 21.42 -0.84
CA VAL A 145 2.75 21.91 -1.06
C VAL A 145 2.70 23.15 -1.96
N SER A 146 3.45 24.20 -1.59
CA SER A 146 3.51 25.40 -2.42
C SER A 146 4.17 25.11 -3.77
N ALA A 147 3.73 25.78 -4.84
CA ALA A 147 4.27 25.58 -6.19
C ALA A 147 5.80 25.76 -6.29
N ARG A 148 6.40 26.56 -5.39
CA ARG A 148 7.86 26.80 -5.35
C ARG A 148 8.63 25.60 -4.78
N ASN A 149 7.97 24.73 -4.03
CA ASN A 149 8.56 23.60 -3.34
C ASN A 149 8.26 22.26 -4.01
N LEU A 150 7.60 22.27 -5.18
CA LEU A 150 7.31 21.05 -5.92
C LEU A 150 8.59 20.35 -6.38
N PRO A 151 8.63 19.02 -6.36
CA PRO A 151 9.77 18.25 -6.85
C PRO A 151 9.86 18.37 -8.38
N VAL A 152 11.08 18.36 -8.89
CA VAL A 152 11.37 18.26 -10.32
C VAL A 152 11.62 16.81 -10.73
N MET A 153 11.81 16.55 -12.02
CA MET A 153 12.13 15.21 -12.50
C MET A 153 13.35 14.62 -11.79
N GLY A 154 13.24 13.41 -11.30
CA GLY A 154 14.27 12.74 -10.49
C GLY A 154 14.24 13.06 -9.01
N GLU A 155 13.28 13.86 -8.56
CA GLU A 155 13.09 14.20 -7.16
C GLU A 155 11.71 13.77 -6.65
N GLY A 156 11.60 13.59 -5.34
CA GLY A 156 10.36 13.44 -4.60
C GLY A 156 10.38 14.28 -3.33
N LEU A 157 9.22 14.45 -2.72
CA LEU A 157 9.10 15.01 -1.37
C LEU A 157 8.63 13.89 -0.45
N LEU A 158 9.53 13.41 0.41
CA LEU A 158 9.19 12.46 1.47
C LEU A 158 8.42 13.21 2.56
N TYR A 159 7.20 12.78 2.82
CA TYR A 159 6.39 13.24 3.94
C TYR A 159 6.57 12.28 5.11
N HIS A 160 7.06 12.76 6.22
CA HIS A 160 7.26 11.99 7.45
C HIS A 160 7.15 12.91 8.67
N GLY A 161 6.45 12.46 9.72
CA GLY A 161 6.34 13.21 10.98
C GLY A 161 5.68 14.59 10.86
N GLY A 162 4.91 14.86 9.81
CA GLY A 162 4.26 16.15 9.57
C GLY A 162 5.05 17.13 8.71
N GLU A 163 6.24 16.76 8.27
CA GLU A 163 7.16 17.59 7.49
C GLU A 163 7.49 16.95 6.13
N PHE A 164 7.91 17.79 5.17
CA PHE A 164 8.40 17.34 3.87
C PHE A 164 9.91 17.47 3.79
N GLU A 165 10.58 16.41 3.37
CA GLU A 165 11.99 16.38 3.03
C GLU A 165 12.17 16.06 1.54
N ARG A 166 13.10 16.77 0.88
CA ARG A 166 13.42 16.50 -0.53
C ARG A 166 14.33 15.29 -0.64
N VAL A 167 13.94 14.34 -1.48
CA VAL A 167 14.70 13.12 -1.75
C VAL A 167 15.01 12.98 -3.22
N LEU A 168 16.15 12.39 -3.54
CA LEU A 168 16.49 11.99 -4.91
C LEU A 168 15.93 10.60 -5.16
N LEU A 169 15.29 10.43 -6.31
CA LEU A 169 14.78 9.14 -6.76
C LEU A 169 15.85 8.42 -7.58
N PRO A 170 16.00 7.10 -7.41
CA PRO A 170 16.90 6.33 -8.26
C PRO A 170 16.44 6.43 -9.71
N GLY A 171 17.38 6.73 -10.61
CA GLY A 171 17.13 6.65 -12.04
C GLY A 171 17.02 5.17 -12.44
N PHE A 172 15.92 4.80 -13.10
CA PHE A 172 15.84 3.53 -13.81
C PHE A 172 16.51 3.74 -15.17
N GLU A 173 17.73 3.23 -15.35
CA GLU A 173 18.24 2.98 -16.69
C GLU A 173 17.45 1.78 -17.25
N MET A 174 16.51 2.06 -18.14
CA MET A 174 15.96 1.01 -18.98
C MET A 174 17.11 0.52 -19.88
N THR A 175 17.73 -0.58 -19.51
CA THR A 175 18.56 -1.33 -20.44
C THR A 175 17.64 -1.75 -21.59
N GLN A 176 17.75 -1.06 -22.72
CA GLN A 176 17.18 -1.56 -23.97
C GLN A 176 17.95 -2.86 -24.25
N GLU A 177 17.35 -4.00 -23.95
CA GLU A 177 17.76 -5.24 -24.58
C GLU A 177 17.46 -5.06 -26.06
N GLU A 178 18.52 -4.82 -26.84
CA GLU A 178 18.48 -4.90 -28.30
C GLU A 178 18.09 -6.34 -28.67
N GLY A 179 16.83 -6.52 -29.10
CA GLY A 179 16.31 -7.73 -29.70
C GLY A 179 16.54 -7.77 -31.20
#